data_96e30d4adcd4cef858a89d19459d0527
#
_entry.id   96e30d4adcd4cef858a89d19459d0527
#
_cell.length_a   1.000
_cell.length_b   1.000
_cell.length_c   1.000
_cell.angle_alpha   90.00
_cell.angle_beta   90.00
_cell.angle_gamma   90.00
#
_symmetry.space_group_name_H-M   'P 1'
#
loop_
_entity.id
_entity.type
_entity.pdbx_description
1 polymer ?
#
loop_
_entity_poly.entity_id
_entity_poly.type
_entity_poly.pdbx_seq_one_letter_code
_entity_poly.pdbx_strand_id
1 'polypeptide(L)'
;MKKIFVMMIIASLFAACKQSGPTGENKDLAKVFGDYYQDRLKLYPIEATFNGDNRYNDLLPNDGSTAFIKQAQDFYKGYLDKVKQFKRDDLSEADQLSYDIFTYEAQINLDRFKYHFEYMPFDQFNALPITMGQFGSGSGTQPFKTVKDYDNWLKRLSAFAIWADTAVANFNKGIKAGVVLPKTLVVKMIPQMESFAVADPTKSLFYGPITKLPKDFGEGDKKRLTDEYTKAIVNIIEPTYKKLGDYLKNEYLPKARGTSGLSALPNGAAMYAFSVKAQTTTDKTPEEIYQLGLKEVARIRGEMDSIKNIVHFNGDLPAFFMHMKADPRFRPFKTPKEVLDAFENIHQRMQPNLKKEFTHVPKCPFEIRQTEAFRAASASAEYYQGTPDGSRPGIFYVPILDAKQFNITSGMESLFFKQA
;
A
#
# COMPACT_ATOMS: atom_id res chain seq x y z
N MET A 1 -31.07 39.68 54.48
CA MET A 1 -30.32 38.46 54.69
C MET A 1 -30.77 37.28 53.78
N LYS A 2 -32.09 37.07 53.57
CA LYS A 2 -32.56 35.97 52.69
C LYS A 2 -32.19 36.09 51.19
N LYS A 3 -32.01 37.30 50.63
CA LYS A 3 -31.63 37.48 49.20
C LYS A 3 -30.18 37.29 48.94
N ILE A 4 -29.27 37.41 49.90
CA ILE A 4 -27.86 37.18 49.79
C ILE A 4 -27.53 35.66 49.78
N PHE A 5 -28.30 34.87 50.51
CA PHE A 5 -28.15 33.43 50.60
C PHE A 5 -28.56 32.69 49.31
N VAL A 6 -29.59 33.22 48.61
CA VAL A 6 -30.03 32.67 47.32
C VAL A 6 -29.03 32.97 46.20
N MET A 7 -28.34 34.12 46.27
CA MET A 7 -27.32 34.48 45.27
C MET A 7 -26.00 33.69 45.43
N MET A 8 -25.67 33.23 46.64
CA MET A 8 -24.53 32.34 46.87
C MET A 8 -24.78 30.89 46.43
N ILE A 9 -26.03 30.41 46.48
CA ILE A 9 -26.40 29.06 46.02
C ILE A 9 -26.45 28.99 44.49
N ILE A 10 -26.80 30.09 43.81
CA ILE A 10 -26.79 30.14 42.34
C ILE A 10 -25.36 30.30 41.80
N ALA A 11 -24.45 30.97 42.53
CA ALA A 11 -23.03 31.04 42.14
C ALA A 11 -22.28 29.70 42.31
N SER A 12 -22.71 28.83 43.23
CA SER A 12 -22.11 27.51 43.40
C SER A 12 -22.58 26.46 42.37
N LEU A 13 -23.66 26.73 41.63
CA LEU A 13 -24.14 25.84 40.55
C LEU A 13 -23.45 26.10 39.19
N PHE A 14 -22.76 27.22 39.03
CA PHE A 14 -21.93 27.50 37.83
C PHE A 14 -20.45 27.12 37.99
N ALA A 15 -20.01 26.67 39.16
CA ALA A 15 -18.72 26.07 39.41
C ALA A 15 -18.73 24.55 39.21
N ALA A 16 -19.65 23.99 38.39
CA ALA A 16 -19.45 22.70 37.76
C ALA A 16 -18.30 22.88 36.75
N CYS A 17 -17.09 22.80 37.28
CA CYS A 17 -15.88 22.70 36.51
C CYS A 17 -16.14 21.69 35.37
N LYS A 18 -16.05 22.12 34.11
CA LYS A 18 -15.51 21.29 33.11
C LYS A 18 -14.15 20.83 33.66
N GLN A 19 -14.13 19.66 34.24
CA GLN A 19 -12.90 18.96 34.53
C GLN A 19 -12.25 18.81 33.13
N SER A 20 -11.35 19.73 32.80
CA SER A 20 -10.50 19.57 31.62
C SER A 20 -9.81 18.26 31.87
N GLY A 21 -10.07 17.27 31.01
CA GLY A 21 -9.38 15.99 31.06
C GLY A 21 -7.86 16.21 31.02
N PRO A 22 -7.06 15.19 31.23
CA PRO A 22 -5.61 15.29 31.16
C PRO A 22 -5.19 16.00 29.88
N THR A 23 -4.38 17.06 29.99
CA THR A 23 -3.99 17.91 28.85
C THR A 23 -2.62 17.56 28.27
N GLY A 24 -1.92 16.56 28.84
CA GLY A 24 -0.58 16.15 28.45
C GLY A 24 -0.54 14.76 27.84
N GLU A 25 0.47 14.54 27.00
CA GLU A 25 0.80 13.23 26.44
C GLU A 25 1.12 12.22 27.55
N ASN A 26 0.54 11.02 27.48
CA ASN A 26 0.88 9.92 28.36
C ASN A 26 2.18 9.25 27.85
N LYS A 27 3.29 9.53 28.53
CA LYS A 27 4.64 9.06 28.13
C LYS A 27 4.77 7.54 28.09
N ASP A 28 4.07 6.83 28.97
CA ASP A 28 4.14 5.37 29.02
C ASP A 28 3.36 4.76 27.84
N LEU A 29 2.22 5.32 27.49
CA LEU A 29 1.46 4.93 26.30
C LEU A 29 2.25 5.27 25.01
N ALA A 30 2.81 6.47 24.94
CA ALA A 30 3.66 6.88 23.81
C ALA A 30 4.87 5.94 23.64
N LYS A 31 5.47 5.49 24.76
CA LYS A 31 6.54 4.48 24.73
C LYS A 31 6.05 3.15 24.17
N VAL A 32 4.86 2.68 24.55
CA VAL A 32 4.30 1.43 24.00
C VAL A 32 4.10 1.53 22.51
N PHE A 33 3.61 2.67 21.98
CA PHE A 33 3.47 2.89 20.54
C PHE A 33 4.82 2.98 19.82
N GLY A 34 5.81 3.61 20.44
CA GLY A 34 7.16 3.66 19.91
C GLY A 34 7.78 2.26 19.80
N ASP A 35 7.68 1.46 20.85
CA ASP A 35 8.16 0.07 20.87
C ASP A 35 7.43 -0.78 19.83
N TYR A 36 6.08 -0.63 19.71
CA TYR A 36 5.30 -1.30 18.66
C TYR A 36 5.81 -0.98 17.27
N TYR A 37 6.06 0.30 16.98
CA TYR A 37 6.55 0.72 15.68
C TYR A 37 7.91 0.08 15.36
N GLN A 38 8.85 0.09 16.31
CA GLN A 38 10.18 -0.49 16.13
C GLN A 38 10.12 -2.01 15.92
N ASP A 39 9.34 -2.72 16.73
CA ASP A 39 9.20 -4.17 16.64
C ASP A 39 8.41 -4.57 15.36
N ARG A 40 7.44 -3.75 14.93
CA ARG A 40 6.72 -3.95 13.68
C ARG A 40 7.66 -3.87 12.47
N LEU A 41 8.53 -2.88 12.42
CA LEU A 41 9.50 -2.75 11.31
C LEU A 41 10.46 -3.94 11.24
N LYS A 42 10.79 -4.55 12.37
CA LYS A 42 11.59 -5.78 12.43
C LYS A 42 10.78 -6.99 11.97
N LEU A 43 9.51 -7.08 12.33
CA LEU A 43 8.61 -8.16 11.93
C LEU A 43 8.27 -8.09 10.43
N TYR A 44 8.14 -6.85 9.89
CA TYR A 44 7.80 -6.57 8.50
C TYR A 44 8.89 -5.75 7.79
N PRO A 45 10.06 -6.35 7.50
CA PRO A 45 11.22 -5.65 6.92
C PRO A 45 10.96 -4.99 5.56
N ILE A 46 9.99 -5.48 4.79
CA ILE A 46 9.57 -4.86 3.53
C ILE A 46 8.92 -3.49 3.80
N GLU A 47 8.10 -3.39 4.84
CA GLU A 47 7.52 -2.12 5.29
C GLU A 47 8.62 -1.14 5.73
N ALA A 48 9.63 -1.64 6.48
CA ALA A 48 10.79 -0.82 6.86
C ALA A 48 11.51 -0.25 5.62
N THR A 49 11.75 -1.08 4.60
CA THR A 49 12.39 -0.63 3.35
C THR A 49 11.54 0.43 2.62
N PHE A 50 10.22 0.26 2.55
CA PHE A 50 9.33 1.28 1.97
C PHE A 50 9.37 2.59 2.74
N ASN A 51 9.46 2.53 4.07
CA ASN A 51 9.58 3.69 4.95
C ASN A 51 11.02 4.29 4.97
N GLY A 52 11.97 3.70 4.22
CA GLY A 52 13.36 4.15 4.15
C GLY A 52 14.22 3.73 5.34
N ASP A 53 13.72 2.85 6.20
CA ASP A 53 14.50 2.26 7.28
C ASP A 53 15.33 1.08 6.76
N ASN A 54 16.63 1.31 6.61
CA ASN A 54 17.54 0.36 5.98
C ASN A 54 18.10 -0.71 6.94
N ARG A 55 17.70 -0.70 8.21
CA ARG A 55 18.24 -1.62 9.23
C ARG A 55 17.98 -3.09 8.92
N TYR A 56 16.91 -3.39 8.20
CA TYR A 56 16.40 -4.74 7.94
C TYR A 56 16.39 -5.12 6.48
N ASN A 57 17.17 -4.43 5.62
CA ASN A 57 17.19 -4.66 4.18
C ASN A 57 17.77 -6.03 3.75
N ASP A 58 18.36 -6.76 4.67
CA ASP A 58 18.84 -8.15 4.48
C ASP A 58 17.81 -9.21 4.85
N LEU A 59 16.65 -8.81 5.43
CA LEU A 59 15.65 -9.74 5.92
C LEU A 59 14.45 -9.82 4.96
N LEU A 60 13.97 -11.03 4.75
CA LEU A 60 12.69 -11.34 4.13
C LEU A 60 12.05 -12.50 4.89
N PRO A 61 11.12 -12.23 5.79
CA PRO A 61 10.45 -13.28 6.53
C PRO A 61 9.55 -14.10 5.63
N ASN A 62 9.40 -15.38 5.96
CA ASN A 62 8.46 -16.26 5.29
C ASN A 62 7.06 -16.08 5.90
N ASP A 63 6.38 -14.99 5.52
CA ASP A 63 5.14 -14.51 6.13
C ASP A 63 3.93 -15.43 5.92
N GLY A 64 3.99 -16.33 4.95
CA GLY A 64 3.00 -17.39 4.74
C GLY A 64 3.23 -18.64 5.60
N SER A 65 4.32 -18.72 6.37
CA SER A 65 4.60 -19.88 7.22
C SER A 65 3.76 -19.88 8.50
N THR A 66 3.42 -21.07 9.01
CA THR A 66 2.70 -21.21 10.28
C THR A 66 3.44 -20.57 11.45
N ALA A 67 4.78 -20.65 11.43
CA ALA A 67 5.62 -20.05 12.47
C ALA A 67 5.52 -18.52 12.46
N PHE A 68 5.59 -17.88 11.29
CA PHE A 68 5.44 -16.44 11.18
C PHE A 68 4.02 -15.98 11.52
N ILE A 69 2.99 -16.69 11.06
CA ILE A 69 1.59 -16.38 11.40
C ILE A 69 1.40 -16.38 12.91
N LYS A 70 1.94 -17.40 13.62
CA LYS A 70 1.89 -17.42 15.07
C LYS A 70 2.66 -16.24 15.70
N GLN A 71 3.85 -15.95 15.22
CA GLN A 71 4.64 -14.80 15.68
C GLN A 71 3.89 -13.48 15.51
N ALA A 72 3.22 -13.28 14.37
CA ALA A 72 2.41 -12.09 14.12
C ALA A 72 1.18 -12.03 15.03
N GLN A 73 0.50 -13.14 15.29
CA GLN A 73 -0.59 -13.21 16.26
C GLN A 73 -0.11 -12.84 17.67
N ASP A 74 1.00 -13.42 18.13
CA ASP A 74 1.57 -13.13 19.44
C ASP A 74 2.01 -11.66 19.55
N PHE A 75 2.54 -11.08 18.48
CA PHE A 75 2.91 -9.67 18.38
C PHE A 75 1.70 -8.75 18.56
N TYR A 76 0.66 -8.88 17.73
CA TYR A 76 -0.54 -8.03 17.83
C TYR A 76 -1.25 -8.20 19.17
N LYS A 77 -1.39 -9.45 19.64
CA LYS A 77 -2.01 -9.73 20.93
C LYS A 77 -1.22 -9.09 22.07
N GLY A 78 0.09 -9.25 22.10
CA GLY A 78 0.96 -8.73 23.16
C GLY A 78 0.90 -7.21 23.26
N TYR A 79 0.89 -6.49 22.13
CA TYR A 79 0.77 -5.04 22.12
C TYR A 79 -0.66 -4.56 22.45
N LEU A 80 -1.68 -5.26 21.98
CA LEU A 80 -3.07 -4.97 22.36
C LEU A 80 -3.28 -5.11 23.88
N ASP A 81 -2.74 -6.17 24.47
CA ASP A 81 -2.82 -6.40 25.92
C ASP A 81 -2.07 -5.30 26.72
N LYS A 82 -0.91 -4.83 26.23
CA LYS A 82 -0.18 -3.70 26.85
C LYS A 82 -1.01 -2.40 26.80
N VAL A 83 -1.59 -2.07 25.64
CA VAL A 83 -2.38 -0.83 25.48
C VAL A 83 -3.66 -0.88 26.32
N LYS A 84 -4.30 -2.03 26.44
CA LYS A 84 -5.51 -2.21 27.27
C LYS A 84 -5.27 -2.07 28.80
N GLN A 85 -4.01 -1.97 29.25
CA GLN A 85 -3.72 -1.66 30.66
C GLN A 85 -3.97 -0.19 31.01
N PHE A 86 -4.00 0.69 30.00
CA PHE A 86 -4.33 2.10 30.18
C PHE A 86 -5.85 2.28 30.20
N LYS A 87 -6.36 3.09 31.13
CA LYS A 87 -7.76 3.47 31.15
C LYS A 87 -7.96 4.62 30.16
N ARG A 88 -8.75 4.36 29.12
CA ARG A 88 -8.99 5.33 28.04
C ARG A 88 -9.44 6.70 28.56
N ASP A 89 -10.35 6.72 29.54
CA ASP A 89 -10.94 7.96 30.08
C ASP A 89 -9.95 8.80 30.91
N ASP A 90 -8.83 8.19 31.33
CA ASP A 90 -7.74 8.88 32.04
C ASP A 90 -6.70 9.47 31.07
N LEU A 91 -6.90 9.34 29.75
CA LEU A 91 -5.99 9.83 28.70
C LEU A 91 -6.41 11.20 28.19
N SER A 92 -5.46 11.96 27.62
CA SER A 92 -5.76 13.17 26.86
C SER A 92 -6.58 12.83 25.60
N GLU A 93 -7.30 13.81 25.04
CA GLU A 93 -8.09 13.61 23.81
C GLU A 93 -7.25 13.05 22.65
N ALA A 94 -6.03 13.53 22.49
CA ALA A 94 -5.09 13.04 21.46
C ALA A 94 -4.64 11.58 21.74
N ASP A 95 -4.37 11.25 22.99
CA ASP A 95 -4.01 9.89 23.39
C ASP A 95 -5.21 8.93 23.29
N GLN A 96 -6.43 9.39 23.59
CA GLN A 96 -7.65 8.60 23.39
C GLN A 96 -7.84 8.23 21.92
N LEU A 97 -7.63 9.19 21.00
CA LEU A 97 -7.71 8.94 19.56
C LEU A 97 -6.65 7.89 19.15
N SER A 98 -5.42 8.03 19.60
CA SER A 98 -4.34 7.09 19.31
C SER A 98 -4.61 5.70 19.88
N TYR A 99 -5.16 5.64 21.11
CA TYR A 99 -5.60 4.41 21.77
C TYR A 99 -6.70 3.71 20.98
N ASP A 100 -7.72 4.44 20.53
CA ASP A 100 -8.86 3.89 19.79
C ASP A 100 -8.41 3.34 18.43
N ILE A 101 -7.61 4.10 17.68
CA ILE A 101 -7.05 3.67 16.39
C ILE A 101 -6.22 2.40 16.57
N PHE A 102 -5.30 2.40 17.55
CA PHE A 102 -4.42 1.27 17.79
C PHE A 102 -5.18 0.00 18.18
N THR A 103 -6.13 0.12 19.12
CA THR A 103 -6.90 -1.04 19.58
C THR A 103 -7.77 -1.61 18.47
N TYR A 104 -8.35 -0.76 17.62
CA TYR A 104 -9.08 -1.17 16.43
C TYR A 104 -8.16 -1.91 15.45
N GLU A 105 -7.03 -1.31 15.07
CA GLU A 105 -6.08 -1.88 14.10
C GLU A 105 -5.53 -3.23 14.60
N ALA A 106 -5.08 -3.30 15.85
CA ALA A 106 -4.57 -4.53 16.42
C ALA A 106 -5.63 -5.64 16.43
N GLN A 107 -6.89 -5.31 16.78
CA GLN A 107 -7.99 -6.27 16.77
C GLN A 107 -8.33 -6.74 15.35
N ILE A 108 -8.38 -5.85 14.37
CA ILE A 108 -8.61 -6.21 12.95
C ILE A 108 -7.51 -7.13 12.43
N ASN A 109 -6.25 -6.87 12.76
CA ASN A 109 -5.15 -7.75 12.37
C ASN A 109 -5.27 -9.13 13.02
N LEU A 110 -5.69 -9.22 14.30
CA LEU A 110 -5.95 -10.50 14.96
C LEU A 110 -7.14 -11.24 14.33
N ASP A 111 -8.21 -10.53 14.01
CA ASP A 111 -9.41 -11.12 13.41
C ASP A 111 -9.13 -11.64 11.99
N ARG A 112 -8.22 -11.01 11.24
CA ARG A 112 -7.80 -11.44 9.90
C ARG A 112 -7.31 -12.89 9.88
N PHE A 113 -6.61 -13.33 10.92
CA PHE A 113 -6.07 -14.71 10.99
C PHE A 113 -7.14 -15.81 11.08
N LYS A 114 -8.41 -15.45 11.30
CA LYS A 114 -9.54 -16.39 11.30
C LYS A 114 -9.95 -16.86 9.90
N TYR A 115 -9.47 -16.19 8.84
CA TYR A 115 -9.99 -16.32 7.48
C TYR A 115 -9.03 -16.96 6.47
N HIS A 116 -7.87 -17.45 6.89
CA HIS A 116 -6.92 -18.16 6.04
C HIS A 116 -6.58 -17.44 4.72
N PHE A 117 -6.38 -16.11 4.77
CA PHE A 117 -5.96 -15.35 3.57
C PHE A 117 -4.62 -15.83 3.01
N GLU A 118 -3.80 -16.51 3.82
CA GLU A 118 -2.55 -17.14 3.39
C GLU A 118 -2.74 -18.25 2.35
N TYR A 119 -3.95 -18.76 2.16
CA TYR A 119 -4.27 -19.73 1.09
C TYR A 119 -4.31 -19.08 -0.31
N MET A 120 -4.35 -17.77 -0.37
CA MET A 120 -4.21 -16.98 -1.59
C MET A 120 -3.04 -15.99 -1.40
N PRO A 121 -1.78 -16.48 -1.35
CA PRO A 121 -0.61 -15.74 -0.84
C PRO A 121 -0.25 -14.50 -1.65
N PHE A 122 -0.64 -14.42 -2.92
CA PHE A 122 -0.51 -13.24 -3.75
C PHE A 122 -1.51 -13.23 -4.91
N ASP A 123 -1.79 -12.05 -5.45
CA ASP A 123 -2.59 -11.83 -6.65
C ASP A 123 -1.83 -10.92 -7.65
N GLN A 124 -2.50 -10.41 -8.70
CA GLN A 124 -1.85 -9.58 -9.71
C GLN A 124 -1.43 -8.18 -9.23
N PHE A 125 -1.88 -7.73 -8.06
CA PHE A 125 -1.52 -6.45 -7.45
C PHE A 125 -0.71 -6.62 -6.18
N ASN A 126 -1.22 -7.43 -5.25
CA ASN A 126 -0.61 -7.66 -3.94
C ASN A 126 0.33 -8.86 -4.05
N ALA A 127 1.52 -8.62 -4.58
CA ALA A 127 2.43 -9.69 -4.93
C ALA A 127 3.87 -9.39 -4.48
N LEU A 128 4.36 -10.13 -3.48
CA LEU A 128 5.78 -10.06 -3.12
C LEU A 128 6.69 -10.27 -4.33
N PRO A 129 6.40 -11.19 -5.29
CA PRO A 129 7.21 -11.30 -6.52
C PRO A 129 7.34 -9.98 -7.28
N ILE A 130 6.28 -9.16 -7.39
CA ILE A 130 6.34 -7.86 -8.05
C ILE A 130 7.17 -6.87 -7.21
N THR A 131 6.97 -6.85 -5.89
CA THR A 131 7.77 -6.03 -4.96
C THR A 131 9.27 -6.36 -5.07
N MET A 132 9.62 -7.65 -5.16
CA MET A 132 11.00 -8.08 -5.37
C MET A 132 11.56 -7.56 -6.72
N GLY A 133 10.76 -7.54 -7.78
CA GLY A 133 11.12 -6.93 -9.05
C GLY A 133 11.38 -5.43 -8.94
N GLN A 134 10.49 -4.69 -8.24
CA GLN A 134 10.69 -3.25 -7.99
C GLN A 134 11.98 -2.97 -7.22
N PHE A 135 12.22 -3.70 -6.14
CA PHE A 135 13.44 -3.55 -5.33
C PHE A 135 14.69 -3.91 -6.14
N GLY A 136 14.66 -5.04 -6.83
CA GLY A 136 15.78 -5.56 -7.62
C GLY A 136 16.12 -4.75 -8.87
N SER A 137 15.22 -3.88 -9.34
CA SER A 137 15.48 -3.01 -10.52
C SER A 137 16.58 -1.96 -10.27
N GLY A 138 16.91 -1.68 -9.01
CA GLY A 138 17.78 -0.56 -8.62
C GLY A 138 17.15 0.83 -8.81
N SER A 139 15.85 0.90 -9.07
CA SER A 139 15.08 2.16 -9.20
C SER A 139 14.05 2.34 -8.11
N GLY A 140 13.80 1.31 -7.29
CA GLY A 140 12.84 1.32 -6.19
C GLY A 140 13.40 1.88 -4.88
N THR A 141 12.73 1.56 -3.77
CA THR A 141 13.10 2.04 -2.43
C THR A 141 14.25 1.26 -1.79
N GLN A 142 14.58 0.07 -2.30
CA GLN A 142 15.77 -0.68 -1.89
C GLN A 142 17.02 0.09 -2.31
N PRO A 143 17.93 0.47 -1.37
CA PRO A 143 19.15 1.18 -1.71
C PRO A 143 20.19 0.26 -2.35
N PHE A 144 21.02 0.86 -3.23
CA PHE A 144 22.21 0.27 -3.86
C PHE A 144 23.34 1.31 -3.92
N LYS A 145 23.68 1.87 -2.73
CA LYS A 145 24.68 2.94 -2.60
C LYS A 145 26.00 2.46 -2.03
N THR A 146 25.97 1.42 -1.21
CA THR A 146 27.15 0.85 -0.52
C THR A 146 27.27 -0.64 -0.84
N VAL A 147 28.48 -1.19 -0.73
CA VAL A 147 28.71 -2.65 -0.88
C VAL A 147 27.77 -3.45 0.02
N LYS A 148 27.51 -2.97 1.25
CA LYS A 148 26.57 -3.61 2.18
C LYS A 148 25.15 -3.66 1.65
N ASP A 149 24.68 -2.65 0.90
CA ASP A 149 23.35 -2.67 0.32
C ASP A 149 23.19 -3.80 -0.67
N TYR A 150 24.22 -4.02 -1.50
CA TYR A 150 24.25 -5.12 -2.46
C TYR A 150 24.28 -6.49 -1.75
N ASP A 151 25.09 -6.63 -0.69
CA ASP A 151 25.14 -7.87 0.10
C ASP A 151 23.81 -8.14 0.81
N ASN A 152 23.16 -7.13 1.34
CA ASN A 152 21.83 -7.24 1.96
C ASN A 152 20.79 -7.74 0.95
N TRP A 153 20.82 -7.22 -0.28
CA TRP A 153 19.91 -7.65 -1.33
C TRP A 153 20.10 -9.12 -1.70
N LEU A 154 21.34 -9.59 -1.84
CA LEU A 154 21.65 -11.01 -2.12
C LEU A 154 21.07 -11.94 -1.05
N LYS A 155 21.16 -11.57 0.24
CA LYS A 155 20.53 -12.34 1.32
C LYS A 155 19.02 -12.39 1.17
N ARG A 156 18.39 -11.26 0.85
CA ARG A 156 16.95 -11.16 0.64
C ARG A 156 16.48 -12.03 -0.52
N LEU A 157 17.25 -12.11 -1.62
CA LEU A 157 16.96 -13.00 -2.76
C LEU A 157 16.94 -14.48 -2.36
N SER A 158 17.88 -14.92 -1.52
CA SER A 158 17.92 -16.31 -1.04
C SER A 158 16.66 -16.66 -0.22
N ALA A 159 16.19 -15.74 0.61
CA ALA A 159 14.96 -15.93 1.37
C ALA A 159 13.69 -15.90 0.49
N PHE A 160 13.72 -15.21 -0.64
CA PHE A 160 12.59 -15.18 -1.59
C PHE A 160 12.29 -16.55 -2.20
N ALA A 161 13.30 -17.35 -2.50
CA ALA A 161 13.08 -18.72 -2.99
C ALA A 161 12.31 -19.58 -1.96
N ILE A 162 12.67 -19.45 -0.67
CA ILE A 162 12.00 -20.17 0.42
C ILE A 162 10.55 -19.69 0.58
N TRP A 163 10.33 -18.38 0.47
CA TRP A 163 8.98 -17.80 0.48
C TRP A 163 8.14 -18.33 -0.68
N ALA A 164 8.70 -18.43 -1.88
CA ALA A 164 7.99 -18.93 -3.06
C ALA A 164 7.56 -20.40 -2.90
N ASP A 165 8.38 -21.23 -2.26
CA ASP A 165 8.00 -22.62 -1.93
C ASP A 165 6.80 -22.66 -0.97
N THR A 166 6.80 -21.80 0.03
CA THR A 166 5.67 -21.67 0.98
C THR A 166 4.43 -21.15 0.28
N ALA A 167 4.56 -20.18 -0.63
CA ALA A 167 3.43 -19.68 -1.41
C ALA A 167 2.78 -20.79 -2.24
N VAL A 168 3.56 -21.61 -2.95
CA VAL A 168 3.05 -22.78 -3.68
C VAL A 168 2.35 -23.77 -2.73
N ALA A 169 2.96 -24.06 -1.58
CA ALA A 169 2.36 -24.96 -0.59
C ALA A 169 1.02 -24.41 -0.06
N ASN A 170 0.91 -23.10 0.16
CA ASN A 170 -0.31 -22.46 0.63
C ASN A 170 -1.39 -22.40 -0.47
N PHE A 171 -1.05 -22.12 -1.72
CA PHE A 171 -1.98 -22.29 -2.84
C PHE A 171 -2.53 -23.72 -2.90
N ASN A 172 -1.69 -24.72 -2.70
CA ASN A 172 -2.14 -26.13 -2.65
C ASN A 172 -3.07 -26.43 -1.48
N LYS A 173 -2.84 -25.83 -0.30
CA LYS A 173 -3.81 -25.87 0.82
C LYS A 173 -5.12 -25.21 0.43
N GLY A 174 -5.06 -24.05 -0.25
CA GLY A 174 -6.22 -23.35 -0.77
C GLY A 174 -7.02 -24.19 -1.75
N ILE A 175 -6.38 -24.86 -2.70
CA ILE A 175 -7.04 -25.80 -3.64
C ILE A 175 -7.79 -26.90 -2.86
N LYS A 176 -7.15 -27.53 -1.86
CA LYS A 176 -7.78 -28.57 -1.04
C LYS A 176 -8.96 -28.04 -0.22
N ALA A 177 -8.89 -26.81 0.24
CA ALA A 177 -9.93 -26.15 1.03
C ALA A 177 -11.03 -25.48 0.16
N GLY A 178 -10.89 -25.44 -1.17
CA GLY A 178 -11.79 -24.71 -2.06
C GLY A 178 -11.61 -23.18 -2.01
N VAL A 179 -10.54 -22.68 -1.38
CA VAL A 179 -10.21 -21.27 -1.25
C VAL A 179 -9.21 -20.90 -2.35
N VAL A 180 -9.73 -20.53 -3.52
CA VAL A 180 -8.92 -20.29 -4.72
C VAL A 180 -9.24 -18.94 -5.37
N LEU A 181 -8.27 -18.39 -6.07
CA LEU A 181 -8.40 -17.14 -6.84
C LEU A 181 -9.32 -17.33 -8.07
N PRO A 182 -9.97 -16.23 -8.55
CA PRO A 182 -10.65 -16.23 -9.84
C PRO A 182 -9.69 -16.47 -11.00
N LYS A 183 -10.13 -17.21 -12.03
CA LYS A 183 -9.35 -17.42 -13.27
C LYS A 183 -8.85 -16.14 -13.90
N THR A 184 -9.69 -15.11 -13.90
CA THR A 184 -9.37 -13.79 -14.46
C THR A 184 -8.15 -13.10 -13.82
N LEU A 185 -7.87 -13.38 -12.54
CA LEU A 185 -6.68 -12.90 -11.85
C LEU A 185 -5.46 -13.75 -12.22
N VAL A 186 -5.60 -15.08 -12.17
CA VAL A 186 -4.52 -16.02 -12.43
C VAL A 186 -3.94 -15.83 -13.85
N VAL A 187 -4.80 -15.63 -14.85
CA VAL A 187 -4.38 -15.34 -16.24
C VAL A 187 -3.50 -14.09 -16.33
N LYS A 188 -3.70 -13.10 -15.45
CA LYS A 188 -2.84 -11.90 -15.41
C LYS A 188 -1.55 -12.12 -14.64
N MET A 189 -1.57 -12.98 -13.63
CA MET A 189 -0.39 -13.31 -12.81
C MET A 189 0.68 -14.08 -13.60
N ILE A 190 0.27 -14.99 -14.48
CA ILE A 190 1.19 -15.83 -15.27
C ILE A 190 2.21 -14.98 -16.05
N PRO A 191 1.81 -14.06 -16.96
CA PRO A 191 2.77 -13.28 -17.71
C PRO A 191 3.61 -12.36 -16.82
N GLN A 192 3.13 -11.94 -15.65
CA GLN A 192 3.95 -11.20 -14.70
C GLN A 192 5.12 -12.05 -14.18
N MET A 193 4.89 -13.31 -13.83
CA MET A 193 5.98 -14.21 -13.40
C MET A 193 6.92 -14.55 -14.56
N GLU A 194 6.37 -14.86 -15.74
CA GLU A 194 7.15 -15.16 -16.94
C GLU A 194 8.06 -13.98 -17.35
N SER A 195 7.65 -12.74 -17.14
CA SER A 195 8.44 -11.55 -17.46
C SER A 195 9.73 -11.39 -16.64
N PHE A 196 9.81 -12.01 -15.47
CA PHE A 196 10.99 -12.01 -14.59
C PHE A 196 11.88 -13.25 -14.78
N ALA A 197 11.38 -14.29 -15.45
CA ALA A 197 12.14 -15.52 -15.73
C ALA A 197 12.95 -15.36 -17.01
N VAL A 198 14.04 -14.58 -16.96
CA VAL A 198 14.88 -14.22 -18.11
C VAL A 198 16.17 -15.02 -18.06
N ALA A 199 16.39 -15.87 -19.08
CA ALA A 199 17.54 -16.78 -19.14
C ALA A 199 18.91 -16.08 -19.25
N ASP A 200 18.98 -14.94 -19.95
CA ASP A 200 20.19 -14.12 -20.02
C ASP A 200 20.26 -13.19 -18.80
N PRO A 201 21.16 -13.42 -17.82
CA PRO A 201 21.20 -12.64 -16.61
C PRO A 201 21.44 -11.15 -16.85
N THR A 202 22.13 -10.78 -17.93
CA THR A 202 22.43 -9.37 -18.26
C THR A 202 21.20 -8.60 -18.76
N LYS A 203 20.17 -9.33 -19.21
CA LYS A 203 18.87 -8.78 -19.63
C LYS A 203 17.83 -8.82 -18.53
N SER A 204 18.14 -9.46 -17.41
CA SER A 204 17.24 -9.50 -16.26
C SER A 204 17.11 -8.11 -15.64
N LEU A 205 15.86 -7.76 -15.21
CA LEU A 205 15.60 -6.55 -14.42
C LEU A 205 16.50 -6.49 -13.18
N PHE A 206 16.78 -7.63 -12.57
CA PHE A 206 17.60 -7.78 -11.37
C PHE A 206 19.09 -7.50 -11.59
N TYR A 207 19.53 -7.39 -12.84
CA TYR A 207 20.90 -6.96 -13.19
C TYR A 207 21.05 -5.43 -13.19
N GLY A 208 19.92 -4.70 -13.08
CA GLY A 208 19.89 -3.24 -13.08
C GLY A 208 20.88 -2.58 -12.11
N PRO A 209 21.00 -3.00 -10.84
CA PRO A 209 21.98 -2.45 -9.90
C PRO A 209 23.43 -2.63 -10.39
N ILE A 210 23.75 -3.73 -11.04
CA ILE A 210 25.11 -4.01 -11.56
C ILE A 210 25.49 -3.08 -12.72
N THR A 211 24.53 -2.71 -13.55
CA THR A 211 24.77 -1.72 -14.63
C THR A 211 25.06 -0.31 -14.11
N LYS A 212 24.78 -0.06 -12.82
CA LYS A 212 24.88 1.25 -12.15
C LYS A 212 25.75 1.20 -10.90
N LEU A 213 26.71 0.27 -10.85
CA LEU A 213 27.65 0.18 -9.71
C LEU A 213 28.29 1.55 -9.44
N PRO A 214 28.35 2.00 -8.16
CA PRO A 214 29.02 3.23 -7.79
C PRO A 214 30.47 3.26 -8.28
N LYS A 215 30.90 4.42 -8.79
CA LYS A 215 32.24 4.58 -9.42
C LYS A 215 33.36 4.43 -8.41
N ASP A 216 33.11 4.75 -7.17
CA ASP A 216 34.04 4.70 -6.02
C ASP A 216 34.20 3.31 -5.42
N PHE A 217 33.46 2.30 -5.88
CA PHE A 217 33.69 0.91 -5.48
C PHE A 217 35.04 0.42 -6.00
N GLY A 218 35.77 -0.33 -5.16
CA GLY A 218 37.00 -1.00 -5.56
C GLY A 218 36.74 -2.05 -6.66
N GLU A 219 37.71 -2.27 -7.53
CA GLU A 219 37.58 -3.23 -8.64
C GLU A 219 37.31 -4.66 -8.15
N GLY A 220 37.86 -5.04 -6.98
CA GLY A 220 37.57 -6.32 -6.33
C GLY A 220 36.09 -6.47 -5.97
N ASP A 221 35.47 -5.43 -5.38
CA ASP A 221 34.06 -5.44 -5.04
C ASP A 221 33.17 -5.42 -6.28
N LYS A 222 33.51 -4.62 -7.28
CA LYS A 222 32.78 -4.61 -8.55
C LYS A 222 32.73 -5.98 -9.19
N LYS A 223 33.89 -6.65 -9.27
CA LYS A 223 33.99 -8.00 -9.82
C LYS A 223 33.19 -9.00 -9.00
N ARG A 224 33.38 -9.02 -7.66
CA ARG A 224 32.68 -9.93 -6.74
C ARG A 224 31.15 -9.76 -6.87
N LEU A 225 30.66 -8.53 -6.77
CA LEU A 225 29.24 -8.26 -6.86
C LEU A 225 28.66 -8.64 -8.22
N THR A 226 29.36 -8.35 -9.31
CA THR A 226 28.94 -8.77 -10.65
C THR A 226 28.81 -10.29 -10.75
N ASP A 227 29.80 -11.03 -10.26
CA ASP A 227 29.80 -12.50 -10.27
C ASP A 227 28.68 -13.06 -9.39
N GLU A 228 28.47 -12.52 -8.18
CA GLU A 228 27.45 -12.98 -7.21
C GLU A 228 26.03 -12.67 -7.69
N TYR A 229 25.79 -11.48 -8.26
CA TYR A 229 24.48 -11.14 -8.84
C TYR A 229 24.15 -12.01 -10.05
N THR A 230 25.12 -12.24 -10.93
CA THR A 230 24.93 -13.15 -12.07
C THR A 230 24.54 -14.54 -11.58
N LYS A 231 25.26 -15.07 -10.58
CA LYS A 231 24.92 -16.37 -9.98
C LYS A 231 23.55 -16.37 -9.30
N ALA A 232 23.20 -15.31 -8.58
CA ALA A 232 21.90 -15.21 -7.93
C ALA A 232 20.74 -15.14 -8.94
N ILE A 233 20.92 -14.42 -10.05
CA ILE A 233 19.91 -14.37 -11.11
C ILE A 233 19.71 -15.75 -11.73
N VAL A 234 20.79 -16.45 -12.11
CA VAL A 234 20.73 -17.75 -12.77
C VAL A 234 20.22 -18.86 -11.83
N ASN A 235 20.69 -18.86 -10.57
CA ASN A 235 20.44 -20.00 -9.66
C ASN A 235 19.26 -19.79 -8.71
N ILE A 236 18.80 -18.55 -8.53
CA ILE A 236 17.71 -18.24 -7.58
C ILE A 236 16.55 -17.55 -8.28
N ILE A 237 16.78 -16.40 -8.96
CA ILE A 237 15.71 -15.55 -9.49
C ILE A 237 14.99 -16.23 -10.64
N GLU A 238 15.70 -16.57 -11.71
CA GLU A 238 15.09 -17.19 -12.88
C GLU A 238 14.34 -18.48 -12.52
N PRO A 239 14.94 -19.46 -11.80
CA PRO A 239 14.23 -20.69 -11.45
C PRO A 239 13.02 -20.44 -10.54
N THR A 240 13.10 -19.46 -9.61
CA THR A 240 11.99 -19.14 -8.71
C THR A 240 10.78 -18.58 -9.46
N TYR A 241 11.01 -17.60 -10.32
CA TYR A 241 9.91 -17.03 -11.13
C TYR A 241 9.37 -18.00 -12.15
N LYS A 242 10.25 -18.79 -12.78
CA LYS A 242 9.83 -19.86 -13.68
C LYS A 242 8.94 -20.87 -12.96
N LYS A 243 9.35 -21.33 -11.77
CA LYS A 243 8.53 -22.24 -10.93
C LYS A 243 7.17 -21.64 -10.60
N LEU A 244 7.10 -20.35 -10.18
CA LEU A 244 5.83 -19.69 -9.88
C LEU A 244 4.93 -19.58 -11.12
N GLY A 245 5.50 -19.19 -12.27
CA GLY A 245 4.77 -19.10 -13.54
C GLY A 245 4.25 -20.46 -14.02
N ASP A 246 5.11 -21.47 -14.03
CA ASP A 246 4.76 -22.84 -14.43
C ASP A 246 3.67 -23.42 -13.51
N TYR A 247 3.81 -23.26 -12.19
CA TYR A 247 2.81 -23.67 -11.21
C TYR A 247 1.46 -23.00 -11.44
N LEU A 248 1.44 -21.66 -11.56
CA LEU A 248 0.22 -20.90 -11.82
C LEU A 248 -0.48 -21.37 -13.11
N LYS A 249 0.29 -21.61 -14.17
CA LYS A 249 -0.21 -21.99 -15.49
C LYS A 249 -0.72 -23.42 -15.54
N ASN A 250 0.07 -24.37 -15.04
CA ASN A 250 -0.16 -25.80 -15.27
C ASN A 250 -0.97 -26.45 -14.14
N GLU A 251 -0.84 -25.98 -12.91
CA GLU A 251 -1.45 -26.62 -11.74
C GLU A 251 -2.59 -25.78 -11.13
N TYR A 252 -2.39 -24.46 -10.94
CA TYR A 252 -3.36 -23.63 -10.23
C TYR A 252 -4.50 -23.14 -11.13
N LEU A 253 -4.23 -22.66 -12.35
CA LEU A 253 -5.23 -22.13 -13.27
C LEU A 253 -6.37 -23.13 -13.58
N PRO A 254 -6.10 -24.43 -13.78
CA PRO A 254 -7.18 -25.41 -13.96
C PRO A 254 -8.11 -25.57 -12.75
N LYS A 255 -7.64 -25.21 -11.54
CA LYS A 255 -8.36 -25.27 -10.27
C LYS A 255 -8.95 -23.93 -9.83
N ALA A 256 -8.57 -22.84 -10.50
CA ALA A 256 -9.06 -21.51 -10.21
C ALA A 256 -10.57 -21.40 -10.50
N ARG A 257 -11.29 -20.63 -9.68
CA ARG A 257 -12.75 -20.48 -9.80
C ARG A 257 -13.16 -19.58 -10.98
N GLY A 258 -14.36 -19.88 -11.54
CA GLY A 258 -14.95 -19.06 -12.58
C GLY A 258 -15.70 -17.81 -12.06
N THR A 259 -16.02 -17.79 -10.75
CA THR A 259 -16.74 -16.69 -10.09
C THR A 259 -15.78 -15.59 -9.61
N SER A 260 -16.24 -14.35 -9.52
CA SER A 260 -15.43 -13.21 -9.10
C SER A 260 -15.55 -12.89 -7.58
N GLY A 261 -16.75 -12.99 -7.01
CA GLY A 261 -17.02 -12.57 -5.63
C GLY A 261 -16.40 -13.48 -4.56
N LEU A 262 -15.99 -12.92 -3.43
CA LEU A 262 -15.53 -13.69 -2.27
C LEU A 262 -16.62 -14.59 -1.69
N SER A 263 -17.90 -14.21 -1.81
CA SER A 263 -19.05 -14.99 -1.36
C SER A 263 -19.14 -16.40 -1.96
N ALA A 264 -18.45 -16.64 -3.08
CA ALA A 264 -18.37 -17.97 -3.69
C ALA A 264 -17.37 -18.93 -3.01
N LEU A 265 -16.57 -18.42 -2.06
CA LEU A 265 -15.61 -19.23 -1.30
C LEU A 265 -16.28 -19.88 -0.08
N PRO A 266 -15.76 -21.01 0.42
CA PRO A 266 -16.13 -21.51 1.75
C PRO A 266 -15.93 -20.39 2.79
N ASN A 267 -16.95 -20.16 3.63
CA ASN A 267 -16.98 -19.03 4.58
C ASN A 267 -16.82 -17.64 3.94
N GLY A 268 -17.04 -17.53 2.63
CA GLY A 268 -16.76 -16.31 1.85
C GLY A 268 -17.61 -15.11 2.22
N ALA A 269 -18.84 -15.31 2.67
CA ALA A 269 -19.70 -14.23 3.16
C ALA A 269 -19.11 -13.56 4.41
N ALA A 270 -18.59 -14.34 5.36
CA ALA A 270 -17.92 -13.81 6.55
C ALA A 270 -16.58 -13.16 6.21
N MET A 271 -15.79 -13.74 5.29
CA MET A 271 -14.57 -13.09 4.77
C MET A 271 -14.87 -11.74 4.15
N TYR A 272 -15.94 -11.63 3.39
CA TYR A 272 -16.34 -10.37 2.73
C TYR A 272 -16.81 -9.34 3.75
N ALA A 273 -17.65 -9.73 4.71
CA ALA A 273 -18.10 -8.86 5.79
C ALA A 273 -16.92 -8.35 6.63
N PHE A 274 -15.95 -9.22 6.94
CA PHE A 274 -14.71 -8.82 7.60
C PHE A 274 -13.92 -7.81 6.75
N SER A 275 -13.77 -8.05 5.45
CA SER A 275 -13.07 -7.14 4.53
C SER A 275 -13.75 -5.78 4.45
N VAL A 276 -15.09 -5.74 4.41
CA VAL A 276 -15.86 -4.48 4.46
C VAL A 276 -15.58 -3.74 5.75
N LYS A 277 -15.68 -4.41 6.92
CA LYS A 277 -15.37 -3.79 8.21
C LYS A 277 -13.93 -3.25 8.27
N ALA A 278 -12.95 -4.03 7.83
CA ALA A 278 -11.54 -3.64 7.84
C ALA A 278 -11.28 -2.41 6.95
N GLN A 279 -11.92 -2.33 5.77
CA GLN A 279 -11.70 -1.24 4.81
C GLN A 279 -12.48 0.02 5.14
N THR A 280 -13.71 -0.11 5.67
CA THR A 280 -14.58 1.03 5.95
C THR A 280 -14.41 1.57 7.36
N THR A 281 -13.76 0.82 8.25
CA THR A 281 -13.66 1.12 9.70
C THR A 281 -15.03 1.36 10.37
N THR A 282 -16.11 0.81 9.79
CA THR A 282 -17.49 0.92 10.29
C THR A 282 -18.09 -0.45 10.54
N ASP A 283 -19.21 -0.49 11.25
CA ASP A 283 -20.00 -1.71 11.45
C ASP A 283 -21.10 -1.89 10.39
N LYS A 284 -21.05 -1.15 9.27
CA LYS A 284 -21.99 -1.31 8.17
C LYS A 284 -21.85 -2.67 7.52
N THR A 285 -23.01 -3.26 7.24
CA THR A 285 -23.07 -4.53 6.49
C THR A 285 -22.69 -4.35 5.02
N PRO A 286 -22.28 -5.43 4.32
CA PRO A 286 -22.08 -5.40 2.87
C PRO A 286 -23.29 -4.86 2.10
N GLU A 287 -24.51 -5.19 2.52
CA GLU A 287 -25.73 -4.71 1.87
C GLU A 287 -25.93 -3.20 2.06
N GLU A 288 -25.74 -2.67 3.27
CA GLU A 288 -25.83 -1.22 3.53
C GLU A 288 -24.81 -0.45 2.67
N ILE A 289 -23.57 -0.96 2.53
CA ILE A 289 -22.54 -0.35 1.66
C ILE A 289 -22.94 -0.43 0.19
N TYR A 290 -23.53 -1.55 -0.24
CA TYR A 290 -24.02 -1.71 -1.62
C TYR A 290 -25.15 -0.70 -1.93
N GLN A 291 -26.14 -0.57 -1.04
CA GLN A 291 -27.22 0.40 -1.21
C GLN A 291 -26.72 1.85 -1.19
N LEU A 292 -25.77 2.17 -0.33
CA LEU A 292 -25.08 3.45 -0.34
C LEU A 292 -24.40 3.71 -1.69
N GLY A 293 -23.70 2.71 -2.22
CA GLY A 293 -23.05 2.77 -3.52
C GLY A 293 -24.04 3.06 -4.67
N LEU A 294 -25.19 2.38 -4.70
CA LEU A 294 -26.22 2.64 -5.69
C LEU A 294 -26.76 4.08 -5.61
N LYS A 295 -27.00 4.58 -4.40
CA LYS A 295 -27.44 5.96 -4.17
C LYS A 295 -26.41 6.98 -4.67
N GLU A 296 -25.13 6.77 -4.34
CA GLU A 296 -24.05 7.67 -4.76
C GLU A 296 -23.82 7.63 -6.27
N VAL A 297 -23.90 6.48 -6.91
CA VAL A 297 -23.84 6.37 -8.39
C VAL A 297 -24.97 7.15 -9.04
N ALA A 298 -26.20 7.06 -8.53
CA ALA A 298 -27.34 7.82 -9.04
C ALA A 298 -27.13 9.34 -8.85
N ARG A 299 -26.65 9.77 -7.67
CA ARG A 299 -26.33 11.18 -7.39
C ARG A 299 -25.26 11.72 -8.34
N ILE A 300 -24.12 11.02 -8.48
CA ILE A 300 -23.01 11.40 -9.35
C ILE A 300 -23.47 11.47 -10.82
N ARG A 301 -24.28 10.50 -11.28
CA ARG A 301 -24.83 10.53 -12.63
C ARG A 301 -25.69 11.77 -12.89
N GLY A 302 -26.52 12.17 -11.92
CA GLY A 302 -27.29 13.40 -12.00
C GLY A 302 -26.42 14.66 -12.08
N GLU A 303 -25.31 14.70 -11.33
CA GLU A 303 -24.34 15.80 -11.42
C GLU A 303 -23.62 15.84 -12.77
N MET A 304 -23.23 14.68 -13.32
CA MET A 304 -22.64 14.58 -14.65
C MET A 304 -23.62 15.10 -15.75
N ASP A 305 -24.90 14.73 -15.66
CA ASP A 305 -25.93 15.26 -16.58
C ASP A 305 -26.09 16.78 -16.44
N SER A 306 -26.02 17.30 -15.21
CA SER A 306 -26.07 18.74 -14.96
C SER A 306 -24.87 19.47 -15.59
N ILE A 307 -23.66 18.93 -15.43
CA ILE A 307 -22.45 19.50 -16.06
C ILE A 307 -22.57 19.46 -17.58
N LYS A 308 -23.00 18.33 -18.17
CA LYS A 308 -23.22 18.18 -19.59
C LYS A 308 -24.17 19.28 -20.12
N ASN A 309 -25.26 19.57 -19.39
CA ASN A 309 -26.21 20.60 -19.74
C ASN A 309 -25.64 22.03 -19.62
N ILE A 310 -24.82 22.28 -18.55
CA ILE A 310 -24.15 23.58 -18.37
C ILE A 310 -23.20 23.90 -19.53
N VAL A 311 -22.50 22.90 -20.05
CA VAL A 311 -21.60 23.08 -21.22
C VAL A 311 -22.36 22.98 -22.55
N HIS A 312 -23.67 22.94 -22.54
CA HIS A 312 -24.56 22.89 -23.71
C HIS A 312 -24.26 21.73 -24.70
N PHE A 313 -23.82 20.58 -24.17
CA PHE A 313 -23.58 19.41 -25.03
C PHE A 313 -24.91 18.71 -25.41
N ASN A 314 -25.19 18.62 -26.70
CA ASN A 314 -26.34 17.90 -27.21
C ASN A 314 -26.03 16.41 -27.37
N GLY A 315 -26.59 15.58 -26.52
CA GLY A 315 -26.42 14.14 -26.52
C GLY A 315 -26.59 13.53 -25.11
N ASP A 316 -26.47 12.22 -25.03
CA ASP A 316 -26.45 11.50 -23.75
C ASP A 316 -25.05 11.51 -23.08
N LEU A 317 -24.94 11.00 -21.86
CA LEU A 317 -23.67 10.92 -21.17
C LEU A 317 -22.60 10.07 -21.88
N PRO A 318 -22.92 8.90 -22.45
CA PRO A 318 -21.96 8.14 -23.26
C PRO A 318 -21.41 8.94 -24.44
N ALA A 319 -22.25 9.68 -25.17
CA ALA A 319 -21.81 10.55 -26.26
C ALA A 319 -20.92 11.70 -25.73
N PHE A 320 -21.25 12.27 -24.58
CA PHE A 320 -20.45 13.29 -23.94
C PHE A 320 -19.04 12.76 -23.52
N PHE A 321 -18.96 11.58 -22.95
CA PHE A 321 -17.68 10.95 -22.61
C PHE A 321 -16.85 10.62 -23.85
N MET A 322 -17.48 10.15 -24.92
CA MET A 322 -16.78 9.92 -26.19
C MET A 322 -16.27 11.22 -26.80
N HIS A 323 -17.04 12.32 -26.74
CA HIS A 323 -16.60 13.64 -27.15
C HIS A 323 -15.36 14.09 -26.34
N MET A 324 -15.41 14.06 -25.01
CA MET A 324 -14.26 14.41 -24.16
C MET A 324 -13.04 13.52 -24.44
N LYS A 325 -13.25 12.23 -24.67
CA LYS A 325 -12.17 11.30 -25.02
C LYS A 325 -11.56 11.60 -26.40
N ALA A 326 -12.35 12.04 -27.38
CA ALA A 326 -11.90 12.30 -28.74
C ALA A 326 -11.29 13.70 -28.92
N ASP A 327 -11.72 14.69 -28.15
CA ASP A 327 -11.32 16.08 -28.29
C ASP A 327 -9.84 16.29 -27.92
N PRO A 328 -8.99 16.77 -28.86
CA PRO A 328 -7.57 16.99 -28.62
C PRO A 328 -7.27 17.98 -27.47
N ARG A 329 -8.19 18.88 -27.17
CA ARG A 329 -8.04 19.86 -26.06
C ARG A 329 -7.84 19.18 -24.71
N PHE A 330 -8.39 17.97 -24.54
CA PHE A 330 -8.25 17.18 -23.32
C PHE A 330 -7.02 16.25 -23.31
N ARG A 331 -6.22 16.28 -24.38
CA ARG A 331 -4.97 15.54 -24.53
C ARG A 331 -3.84 16.45 -25.00
N PRO A 332 -3.48 17.47 -24.21
CA PRO A 332 -2.55 18.52 -24.64
C PRO A 332 -1.08 18.08 -24.67
N PHE A 333 -0.76 16.95 -24.02
CA PHE A 333 0.62 16.54 -23.81
C PHE A 333 1.23 15.81 -25.00
N LYS A 334 2.51 16.04 -25.22
CA LYS A 334 3.31 15.40 -26.29
C LYS A 334 4.38 14.47 -25.71
N THR A 335 4.85 14.78 -24.53
CA THR A 335 5.96 14.08 -23.84
C THR A 335 5.60 13.73 -22.41
N PRO A 336 6.20 12.66 -21.82
CA PRO A 336 6.02 12.35 -20.41
C PRO A 336 6.39 13.51 -19.49
N LYS A 337 7.41 14.30 -19.85
CA LYS A 337 7.82 15.46 -19.07
C LYS A 337 6.70 16.50 -18.94
N GLU A 338 5.97 16.77 -19.99
CA GLU A 338 4.83 17.72 -19.95
C GLU A 338 3.73 17.26 -19.00
N VAL A 339 3.48 15.95 -18.90
CA VAL A 339 2.52 15.39 -17.93
C VAL A 339 3.03 15.61 -16.50
N LEU A 340 4.30 15.32 -16.24
CA LEU A 340 4.90 15.52 -14.90
C LEU A 340 4.94 17.01 -14.53
N ASP A 341 5.26 17.90 -15.47
CA ASP A 341 5.26 19.36 -15.26
C ASP A 341 3.84 19.87 -14.92
N ALA A 342 2.80 19.27 -15.52
CA ALA A 342 1.42 19.61 -15.19
C ALA A 342 1.05 19.20 -13.75
N PHE A 343 1.48 18.04 -13.28
CA PHE A 343 1.31 17.65 -11.87
C PHE A 343 2.10 18.55 -10.93
N GLU A 344 3.34 18.92 -11.29
CA GLU A 344 4.13 19.88 -10.52
C GLU A 344 3.45 21.26 -10.41
N ASN A 345 2.82 21.72 -11.49
CA ASN A 345 2.01 22.94 -11.46
C ASN A 345 0.81 22.84 -10.50
N ILE A 346 0.15 21.68 -10.46
CA ILE A 346 -0.92 21.43 -9.48
C ILE A 346 -0.35 21.51 -8.05
N HIS A 347 0.78 20.86 -7.79
CA HIS A 347 1.48 20.90 -6.51
C HIS A 347 1.76 22.33 -6.06
N GLN A 348 2.37 23.15 -6.92
CA GLN A 348 2.69 24.55 -6.63
C GLN A 348 1.46 25.41 -6.31
N ARG A 349 0.32 25.17 -6.98
CA ARG A 349 -0.95 25.87 -6.69
C ARG A 349 -1.60 25.43 -5.37
N MET A 350 -1.38 24.19 -4.95
CA MET A 350 -1.91 23.64 -3.70
C MET A 350 -1.13 24.10 -2.47
N GLN A 351 0.20 24.15 -2.55
CA GLN A 351 1.10 24.44 -1.43
C GLN A 351 0.69 25.65 -0.54
N PRO A 352 0.32 26.83 -1.10
CA PRO A 352 -0.09 27.96 -0.27
C PRO A 352 -1.38 27.74 0.53
N ASN A 353 -2.19 26.76 0.10
CA ASN A 353 -3.49 26.49 0.72
C ASN A 353 -3.41 25.42 1.82
N LEU A 354 -2.37 24.57 1.83
CA LEU A 354 -2.24 23.48 2.81
C LEU A 354 -2.29 24.00 4.25
N LYS A 355 -1.63 25.12 4.56
CA LYS A 355 -1.62 25.72 5.90
C LYS A 355 -2.97 26.33 6.32
N LYS A 356 -3.90 26.52 5.38
CA LYS A 356 -5.25 27.01 5.67
C LYS A 356 -6.17 25.88 6.09
N GLU A 357 -5.93 24.68 5.55
CA GLU A 357 -6.77 23.51 5.75
C GLU A 357 -6.23 22.58 6.85
N PHE A 358 -4.90 22.55 7.05
CA PHE A 358 -4.23 21.63 7.97
C PHE A 358 -3.39 22.38 9.00
N THR A 359 -3.55 22.04 10.27
CA THR A 359 -2.72 22.57 11.37
C THR A 359 -1.30 22.00 11.33
N HIS A 360 -1.14 20.79 10.80
CA HIS A 360 0.16 20.12 10.63
C HIS A 360 0.41 19.84 9.17
N VAL A 361 1.52 20.34 8.65
CA VAL A 361 1.96 20.10 7.26
C VAL A 361 3.24 19.27 7.28
N PRO A 362 3.35 18.22 6.47
CA PRO A 362 4.58 17.43 6.38
C PRO A 362 5.79 18.28 6.05
N LYS A 363 6.93 17.98 6.67
CA LYS A 363 8.21 18.66 6.44
C LYS A 363 9.07 17.95 5.40
N CYS A 364 8.75 16.71 5.08
CA CYS A 364 9.51 15.91 4.13
C CYS A 364 9.40 16.48 2.73
N PRO A 365 10.50 16.57 1.97
CA PRO A 365 10.46 16.93 0.56
C PRO A 365 9.57 15.96 -0.24
N PHE A 366 9.09 16.42 -1.39
CA PHE A 366 8.17 15.67 -2.24
C PHE A 366 8.65 15.74 -3.70
N GLU A 367 8.49 14.63 -4.43
CA GLU A 367 8.85 14.51 -5.83
C GLU A 367 7.75 13.83 -6.63
N ILE A 368 7.61 14.21 -7.89
CA ILE A 368 6.72 13.56 -8.86
C ILE A 368 7.58 12.80 -9.87
N ARG A 369 7.32 11.50 -10.03
CA ARG A 369 8.10 10.64 -10.93
C ARG A 369 7.20 9.84 -11.86
N GLN A 370 7.71 9.52 -13.04
CA GLN A 370 7.07 8.53 -13.91
C GLN A 370 7.22 7.13 -13.31
N THR A 371 6.15 6.34 -13.34
CA THR A 371 6.19 4.92 -12.97
C THR A 371 7.11 4.15 -13.92
N GLU A 372 7.87 3.21 -13.40
CA GLU A 372 8.82 2.41 -14.16
C GLU A 372 8.10 1.60 -15.25
N ALA A 373 8.71 1.51 -16.43
CA ALA A 373 8.08 0.95 -17.62
C ALA A 373 7.59 -0.50 -17.43
N PHE A 374 8.30 -1.31 -16.66
CA PHE A 374 7.94 -2.72 -16.43
C PHE A 374 6.62 -2.92 -15.68
N ARG A 375 6.17 -1.93 -14.93
CA ARG A 375 4.92 -2.00 -14.15
C ARG A 375 3.87 -0.97 -14.55
N ALA A 376 4.23 0.01 -15.37
CA ALA A 376 3.35 1.12 -15.74
C ALA A 376 2.01 0.67 -16.35
N ALA A 377 1.99 -0.43 -17.11
CA ALA A 377 0.79 -0.96 -17.74
C ALA A 377 -0.24 -1.53 -16.75
N SER A 378 0.19 -1.94 -15.56
CA SER A 378 -0.65 -2.51 -14.50
C SER A 378 -0.75 -1.62 -13.26
N ALA A 379 0.04 -0.55 -13.17
CA ALA A 379 0.03 0.37 -12.05
C ALA A 379 -1.06 1.44 -12.18
N SER A 380 -1.56 1.90 -11.04
CA SER A 380 -2.24 3.18 -10.91
C SER A 380 -1.23 4.24 -10.44
N ALA A 381 -1.65 5.52 -10.38
CA ALA A 381 -0.87 6.51 -9.67
C ALA A 381 -0.82 6.14 -8.18
N GLU A 382 0.34 6.28 -7.56
CA GLU A 382 0.59 5.86 -6.19
C GLU A 382 1.59 6.80 -5.49
N TYR A 383 1.47 6.91 -4.18
CA TYR A 383 2.38 7.71 -3.35
C TYR A 383 3.20 6.81 -2.43
N TYR A 384 4.50 7.02 -2.42
CA TYR A 384 5.41 6.43 -1.45
C TYR A 384 5.85 7.50 -0.45
N GLN A 385 5.57 7.21 0.81
CA GLN A 385 5.90 8.12 1.91
C GLN A 385 7.40 8.40 1.97
N GLY A 386 7.76 9.65 2.26
CA GLY A 386 9.13 10.03 2.52
C GLY A 386 9.65 9.47 3.84
N THR A 387 10.97 9.49 4.03
CA THR A 387 11.57 9.01 5.26
C THR A 387 11.36 10.01 6.41
N PRO A 388 11.19 9.55 7.65
CA PRO A 388 11.03 10.45 8.81
C PRO A 388 12.21 11.41 9.01
N ASP A 389 13.43 11.01 8.61
CA ASP A 389 14.64 11.81 8.69
C ASP A 389 14.85 12.73 7.48
N GLY A 390 13.95 12.68 6.47
CA GLY A 390 14.04 13.47 5.24
C GLY A 390 15.13 13.04 4.26
N SER A 391 15.80 11.92 4.49
CA SER A 391 16.88 11.41 3.60
C SER A 391 16.36 10.93 2.24
N ARG A 392 15.08 10.62 2.14
CA ARG A 392 14.37 10.31 0.91
C ARG A 392 13.05 11.10 0.86
N PRO A 393 12.76 11.82 -0.23
CA PRO A 393 11.48 12.52 -0.39
C PRO A 393 10.31 11.57 -0.46
N GLY A 394 9.11 12.07 -0.20
CA GLY A 394 7.87 11.44 -0.63
C GLY A 394 7.82 11.41 -2.16
N ILE A 395 7.30 10.34 -2.76
CA ILE A 395 7.31 10.18 -4.21
C ILE A 395 5.91 9.86 -4.70
N PHE A 396 5.39 10.71 -5.56
CA PHE A 396 4.17 10.44 -6.30
C PHE A 396 4.53 9.87 -7.68
N TYR A 397 4.20 8.61 -7.89
CA TYR A 397 4.42 7.91 -9.16
C TYR A 397 3.22 8.03 -10.08
N VAL A 398 3.48 8.42 -11.34
CA VAL A 398 2.46 8.58 -12.39
C VAL A 398 2.72 7.60 -13.51
N PRO A 399 1.83 6.64 -13.79
CA PRO A 399 1.97 5.73 -14.93
C PRO A 399 1.65 6.49 -16.23
N ILE A 400 2.64 6.66 -17.09
CA ILE A 400 2.53 7.33 -18.40
C ILE A 400 2.94 6.34 -19.48
N LEU A 401 1.96 5.66 -20.09
CA LEU A 401 2.20 4.72 -21.17
C LEU A 401 2.42 5.45 -22.50
N ASP A 402 1.57 6.42 -22.79
CA ASP A 402 1.66 7.33 -23.93
C ASP A 402 1.15 8.71 -23.51
N ALA A 403 2.05 9.69 -23.45
CA ALA A 403 1.70 11.05 -23.07
C ALA A 403 0.63 11.68 -23.96
N LYS A 404 0.62 11.32 -25.25
CA LYS A 404 -0.38 11.83 -26.21
C LYS A 404 -1.81 11.31 -25.95
N GLN A 405 -1.93 10.22 -25.20
CA GLN A 405 -3.21 9.66 -24.78
C GLN A 405 -3.60 10.06 -23.36
N PHE A 406 -2.72 10.77 -22.64
CA PHE A 406 -3.00 11.21 -21.28
C PHE A 406 -4.05 12.31 -21.30
N ASN A 407 -5.23 12.02 -20.70
CA ASN A 407 -6.38 12.90 -20.72
C ASN A 407 -6.48 13.69 -19.41
N ILE A 408 -6.50 15.04 -19.52
CA ILE A 408 -6.59 15.93 -18.35
C ILE A 408 -7.92 15.84 -17.60
N THR A 409 -9.00 15.37 -18.27
CA THR A 409 -10.31 15.15 -17.62
C THR A 409 -10.33 13.92 -16.72
N SER A 410 -9.27 13.13 -16.70
CA SER A 410 -9.14 11.97 -15.79
C SER A 410 -9.00 12.34 -14.31
N GLY A 411 -9.12 13.63 -13.97
CA GLY A 411 -9.12 14.09 -12.59
C GLY A 411 -7.72 14.28 -12.01
N MET A 412 -6.77 14.83 -12.77
CA MET A 412 -5.40 15.05 -12.33
C MET A 412 -5.31 15.75 -10.97
N GLU A 413 -6.10 16.81 -10.76
CA GLU A 413 -6.09 17.56 -9.48
C GLU A 413 -6.60 16.70 -8.33
N SER A 414 -7.75 16.03 -8.51
CA SER A 414 -8.33 15.17 -7.46
C SER A 414 -7.46 13.95 -7.17
N LEU A 415 -6.84 13.38 -8.21
CA LEU A 415 -5.92 12.26 -8.07
C LEU A 415 -4.68 12.67 -7.27
N PHE A 416 -4.08 13.81 -7.61
CA PHE A 416 -2.92 14.34 -6.91
C PHE A 416 -3.26 14.68 -5.47
N PHE A 417 -4.37 15.39 -5.24
CA PHE A 417 -4.82 15.77 -3.90
C PHE A 417 -5.10 14.56 -2.99
N LYS A 418 -5.58 13.45 -3.56
CA LYS A 418 -5.85 12.22 -2.81
C LYS A 418 -4.57 11.47 -2.43
N GLN A 419 -3.52 11.53 -3.26
CA GLN A 419 -2.35 10.67 -3.15
C GLN A 419 -1.12 11.37 -2.55
N ALA A 420 -1.01 12.67 -2.70
CA ALA A 420 0.09 13.49 -2.23
C ALA A 420 -0.31 14.33 -1.00
#